data_5f959a934108670c59343c104f2bbbf9
#
_entry.id   5f959a934108670c59343c104f2bbbf9
#
_cell.length_a   1.000
_cell.length_b   1.000
_cell.length_c   1.000
_cell.angle_alpha   90.00
_cell.angle_beta   90.00
_cell.angle_gamma   90.00
#
_symmetry.space_group_name_H-M   'P 1'
#
loop_
_entity.id
_entity.type
_entity.pdbx_description
1 polymer ?
#
loop_
_entity_poly.entity_id
_entity_poly.type
_entity_poly.pdbx_seq_one_letter_code
_entity_poly.pdbx_strand_id
1 'polypeptide(L)'
;MGILWFGKAASLEDLKEKDLKKERLVQEVQQDQLVARLKNAQCEYDAILGAASEPGLTDAEIDIAAYKMEQSSKRKDRTENDLQHVLTRMSVLDATLDLLSQRSELEKKGVWKTINSMEEDALQAQLEEFAAERKGSQLNINRISEMLEVDSMAVKAKRSSGFQKSRAAIEAARSGKSE
;
A
#
# COMPACT_ATOMS: atom_id res chain seq x y z
N MET A 1 -13.61 -9.68 -8.95
CA MET A 1 -14.28 -8.49 -8.38
C MET A 1 -13.96 -7.31 -9.26
N GLY A 2 -14.90 -6.94 -10.15
CA GLY A 2 -14.72 -5.78 -11.03
C GLY A 2 -14.53 -4.53 -10.18
N ILE A 3 -13.47 -3.82 -10.43
CA ILE A 3 -13.23 -2.55 -9.76
C ILE A 3 -14.20 -1.58 -10.41
N LEU A 4 -15.27 -1.23 -9.70
CA LEU A 4 -16.27 -0.22 -10.08
C LEU A 4 -15.66 1.19 -10.15
N TRP A 5 -14.65 1.35 -11.03
CA TRP A 5 -13.94 2.61 -11.19
C TRP A 5 -14.66 3.58 -12.07
N PHE A 6 -15.27 3.05 -13.10
CA PHE A 6 -15.91 3.86 -14.11
C PHE A 6 -17.38 4.12 -13.81
N GLY A 7 -17.87 3.73 -12.64
CA GLY A 7 -19.25 3.97 -12.23
C GLY A 7 -20.23 3.48 -13.29
N LYS A 8 -20.95 4.37 -13.95
CA LYS A 8 -21.88 4.07 -15.06
C LYS A 8 -21.29 4.37 -16.44
N ALA A 9 -19.99 4.67 -16.53
CA ALA A 9 -19.36 4.96 -17.81
C ALA A 9 -19.21 3.67 -18.62
N ALA A 10 -19.88 3.59 -19.76
CA ALA A 10 -19.84 2.43 -20.64
C ALA A 10 -18.60 2.41 -21.55
N SER A 11 -17.87 3.52 -21.62
CA SER A 11 -16.67 3.66 -22.46
C SER A 11 -15.75 4.77 -21.95
N LEU A 12 -14.50 4.79 -22.46
CA LEU A 12 -13.54 5.88 -22.18
C LEU A 12 -14.06 7.25 -22.63
N GLU A 13 -14.97 7.30 -23.60
CA GLU A 13 -15.56 8.54 -24.11
C GLU A 13 -16.50 9.19 -23.09
N ASP A 14 -17.09 8.39 -22.20
CA ASP A 14 -18.00 8.87 -21.15
C ASP A 14 -17.22 9.42 -19.93
N LEU A 15 -15.92 9.15 -19.85
CA LEU A 15 -15.07 9.59 -18.76
C LEU A 15 -14.74 11.08 -18.89
N LYS A 16 -15.03 11.83 -17.85
CA LYS A 16 -14.68 13.25 -17.79
C LYS A 16 -13.36 13.41 -17.03
N GLU A 17 -12.41 14.05 -17.67
CA GLU A 17 -11.09 14.36 -17.06
C GLU A 17 -11.23 15.01 -15.66
N LYS A 18 -12.24 15.87 -15.49
CA LYS A 18 -12.53 16.53 -14.20
C LYS A 18 -12.90 15.51 -13.11
N ASP A 19 -13.67 14.49 -13.44
CA ASP A 19 -14.11 13.50 -12.47
C ASP A 19 -12.96 12.55 -12.11
N LEU A 20 -12.11 12.19 -13.06
CA LEU A 20 -10.88 11.43 -12.83
C LEU A 20 -9.88 12.19 -11.94
N LYS A 21 -9.68 13.48 -12.18
CA LYS A 21 -8.84 14.33 -11.33
C LYS A 21 -9.36 14.43 -9.91
N LYS A 22 -10.70 14.52 -9.76
CA LYS A 22 -11.34 14.53 -8.45
C LYS A 22 -11.13 13.19 -7.73
N GLU A 23 -11.32 12.07 -8.42
CA GLU A 23 -11.10 10.75 -7.85
C GLU A 23 -9.63 10.55 -7.47
N ARG A 24 -8.70 10.99 -8.30
CA ARG A 24 -7.27 10.97 -7.99
C ARG A 24 -6.95 11.70 -6.67
N LEU A 25 -7.55 12.88 -6.47
CA LEU A 25 -7.39 13.63 -5.22
C LEU A 25 -7.95 12.86 -4.01
N VAL A 26 -9.09 12.17 -4.17
CA VAL A 26 -9.64 11.31 -3.11
C VAL A 26 -8.67 10.18 -2.76
N GLN A 27 -8.07 9.53 -3.77
CA GLN A 27 -7.08 8.48 -3.54
C GLN A 27 -5.81 9.01 -2.86
N GLU A 28 -5.36 10.23 -3.18
CA GLU A 28 -4.24 10.91 -2.53
C GLU A 28 -4.50 11.14 -1.03
N VAL A 29 -5.69 11.62 -0.68
CA VAL A 29 -6.11 11.76 0.72
C VAL A 29 -6.15 10.41 1.43
N GLN A 30 -6.61 9.35 0.77
CA GLN A 30 -6.61 8.00 1.32
C GLN A 30 -5.17 7.48 1.54
N GLN A 31 -4.27 7.73 0.60
CA GLN A 31 -2.84 7.41 0.74
C GLN A 31 -2.26 8.06 2.00
N ASP A 32 -2.46 9.36 2.20
CA ASP A 32 -1.95 10.08 3.36
C ASP A 32 -2.48 9.50 4.68
N GLN A 33 -3.77 9.15 4.72
CA GLN A 33 -4.38 8.52 5.89
C GLN A 33 -3.78 7.14 6.18
N LEU A 34 -3.53 6.32 5.15
CA LEU A 34 -2.93 5.00 5.30
C LEU A 34 -1.47 5.10 5.74
N VAL A 35 -0.70 6.04 5.21
CA VAL A 35 0.67 6.32 5.64
C VAL A 35 0.70 6.72 7.12
N ALA A 36 -0.22 7.60 7.55
CA ALA A 36 -0.33 7.99 8.97
C ALA A 36 -0.68 6.79 9.87
N ARG A 37 -1.61 5.92 9.44
CA ARG A 37 -1.96 4.69 10.17
C ARG A 37 -0.78 3.72 10.27
N LEU A 38 -0.02 3.57 9.18
CA LEU A 38 1.15 2.71 9.13
C LEU A 38 2.22 3.19 10.13
N LYS A 39 2.50 4.50 10.13
CA LYS A 39 3.41 5.13 11.09
C LYS A 39 2.97 4.92 12.53
N ASN A 40 1.68 5.11 12.82
CA ASN A 40 1.15 4.90 14.16
C ASN A 40 1.28 3.43 14.61
N ALA A 41 0.99 2.47 13.73
CA ALA A 41 1.16 1.05 14.02
C ALA A 41 2.62 0.69 14.28
N GLN A 42 3.56 1.28 13.55
CA GLN A 42 4.99 1.09 13.78
C GLN A 42 5.41 1.68 15.14
N CYS A 43 5.03 2.92 15.44
CA CYS A 43 5.34 3.54 16.73
C CYS A 43 4.76 2.74 17.91
N GLU A 44 3.55 2.17 17.75
CA GLU A 44 2.94 1.30 18.76
C GLU A 44 3.74 0.02 18.95
N TYR A 45 4.16 -0.62 17.87
CA TYR A 45 5.02 -1.81 17.92
C TYR A 45 6.34 -1.52 18.65
N ASP A 46 7.02 -0.44 18.30
CA ASP A 46 8.30 -0.06 18.88
C ASP A 46 8.16 0.32 20.37
N ALA A 47 7.07 0.99 20.74
CA ALA A 47 6.77 1.31 22.13
C ALA A 47 6.54 0.05 22.99
N ILE A 48 5.80 -0.94 22.45
CA ILE A 48 5.57 -2.22 23.14
C ILE A 48 6.89 -2.98 23.29
N LEU A 49 7.70 -3.05 22.23
CA LEU A 49 9.00 -3.70 22.25
C LEU A 49 9.92 -3.04 23.29
N GLY A 50 9.99 -1.71 23.30
CA GLY A 50 10.77 -0.94 24.27
C GLY A 50 10.36 -1.26 25.71
N ALA A 51 9.06 -1.20 26.01
CA ALA A 51 8.53 -1.50 27.33
C ALA A 51 8.79 -2.98 27.74
N ALA A 52 8.61 -3.92 26.80
CA ALA A 52 8.82 -5.34 27.05
C ALA A 52 10.31 -5.73 27.22
N SER A 53 11.23 -4.85 26.78
CA SER A 53 12.68 -5.04 26.93
C SER A 53 13.21 -4.60 28.29
N GLU A 54 12.39 -3.98 29.16
CA GLU A 54 12.82 -3.57 30.49
C GLU A 54 13.05 -4.78 31.41
N PRO A 55 14.06 -4.72 32.30
CA PRO A 55 14.34 -5.80 33.26
C PRO A 55 13.21 -5.91 34.31
N GLY A 56 12.93 -7.13 34.76
CA GLY A 56 12.00 -7.39 35.88
C GLY A 56 10.59 -7.78 35.46
N LEU A 57 10.28 -7.87 34.17
CA LEU A 57 8.99 -8.37 33.70
C LEU A 57 8.86 -9.89 33.90
N THR A 58 7.68 -10.32 34.25
CA THR A 58 7.29 -11.74 34.34
C THR A 58 7.07 -12.33 32.94
N ASP A 59 7.15 -13.66 32.81
CA ASP A 59 6.85 -14.36 31.55
C ASP A 59 5.44 -14.04 31.03
N ALA A 60 4.45 -13.91 31.94
CA ALA A 60 3.10 -13.56 31.57
C ALA A 60 2.98 -12.15 30.95
N GLU A 61 3.73 -11.17 31.47
CA GLU A 61 3.78 -9.81 30.93
C GLU A 61 4.47 -9.80 29.55
N ILE A 62 5.51 -10.60 29.36
CA ILE A 62 6.18 -10.78 28.07
C ILE A 62 5.22 -11.40 27.05
N ASP A 63 4.46 -12.42 27.42
CA ASP A 63 3.47 -13.04 26.54
C ASP A 63 2.36 -12.07 26.14
N ILE A 64 1.89 -11.24 27.06
CA ILE A 64 0.91 -10.17 26.76
C ILE A 64 1.51 -9.14 25.79
N ALA A 65 2.75 -8.73 25.99
CA ALA A 65 3.44 -7.81 25.09
C ALA A 65 3.63 -8.42 23.69
N ALA A 66 4.07 -9.68 23.61
CA ALA A 66 4.22 -10.40 22.34
C ALA A 66 2.88 -10.51 21.59
N TYR A 67 1.77 -10.76 22.28
CA TYR A 67 0.44 -10.76 21.68
C TYR A 67 0.05 -9.40 21.12
N LYS A 68 0.28 -8.32 21.88
CA LYS A 68 0.02 -6.94 21.42
C LYS A 68 0.86 -6.57 20.21
N MET A 69 2.15 -6.95 20.19
CA MET A 69 3.05 -6.75 19.04
C MET A 69 2.55 -7.49 17.80
N GLU A 70 2.08 -8.73 17.96
CA GLU A 70 1.48 -9.50 16.85
C GLU A 70 0.24 -8.79 16.29
N GLN A 71 -0.64 -8.25 17.15
CA GLN A 71 -1.80 -7.49 16.70
C GLN A 71 -1.43 -6.21 15.95
N SER A 72 -0.40 -5.50 16.41
CA SER A 72 0.13 -4.32 15.75
C SER A 72 0.75 -4.66 14.39
N SER A 73 1.53 -5.75 14.32
CA SER A 73 2.07 -6.27 13.05
C SER A 73 0.98 -6.63 12.05
N LYS A 74 -0.07 -7.33 12.47
CA LYS A 74 -1.23 -7.66 11.61
C LYS A 74 -1.95 -6.42 11.09
N ARG A 75 -2.07 -5.37 11.92
CA ARG A 75 -2.65 -4.08 11.48
C ARG A 75 -1.76 -3.41 10.43
N LYS A 76 -0.45 -3.44 10.64
CA LYS A 76 0.54 -2.93 9.69
C LYS A 76 0.42 -3.64 8.34
N ASP A 77 0.46 -4.98 8.32
CA ASP A 77 0.34 -5.78 7.09
C ASP A 77 -0.94 -5.47 6.30
N ARG A 78 -2.08 -5.31 6.99
CA ARG A 78 -3.35 -4.92 6.36
C ARG A 78 -3.27 -3.51 5.76
N THR A 79 -2.70 -2.57 6.52
CA THR A 79 -2.57 -1.19 6.06
C THR A 79 -1.62 -1.08 4.87
N GLU A 80 -0.54 -1.87 4.83
CA GLU A 80 0.36 -1.97 3.68
C GLU A 80 -0.36 -2.51 2.43
N ASN A 81 -1.18 -3.54 2.58
CA ASN A 81 -1.98 -4.06 1.48
C ASN A 81 -2.99 -3.02 0.96
N ASP A 82 -3.69 -2.31 1.86
CA ASP A 82 -4.63 -1.25 1.48
C ASP A 82 -3.89 -0.11 0.76
N LEU A 83 -2.70 0.27 1.23
CA LEU A 83 -1.85 1.27 0.59
C LEU A 83 -1.43 0.84 -0.81
N GLN A 84 -1.04 -0.44 -0.99
CA GLN A 84 -0.73 -0.99 -2.30
C GLN A 84 -1.91 -0.86 -3.27
N HIS A 85 -3.12 -1.17 -2.81
CA HIS A 85 -4.33 -1.01 -3.62
C HIS A 85 -4.58 0.46 -4.01
N VAL A 86 -4.41 1.40 -3.09
CA VAL A 86 -4.57 2.84 -3.38
C VAL A 86 -3.54 3.29 -4.41
N LEU A 87 -2.26 2.89 -4.27
CA LEU A 87 -1.21 3.25 -5.21
C LEU A 87 -1.45 2.67 -6.61
N THR A 88 -1.90 1.42 -6.70
CA THR A 88 -2.30 0.81 -7.99
C THR A 88 -3.42 1.62 -8.63
N ARG A 89 -4.40 2.00 -7.84
CA ARG A 89 -5.50 2.85 -8.30
C ARG A 89 -5.01 4.18 -8.84
N MET A 90 -4.19 4.91 -8.12
CA MET A 90 -3.65 6.18 -8.57
C MET A 90 -2.89 6.04 -9.89
N SER A 91 -2.10 4.97 -10.03
CA SER A 91 -1.35 4.69 -11.27
C SER A 91 -2.28 4.46 -12.47
N VAL A 92 -3.39 3.73 -12.27
CA VAL A 92 -4.41 3.53 -13.32
C VAL A 92 -5.09 4.85 -13.68
N LEU A 93 -5.45 5.68 -12.69
CA LEU A 93 -6.04 7.01 -12.95
C LEU A 93 -5.10 7.90 -13.74
N ASP A 94 -3.81 7.94 -13.38
CA ASP A 94 -2.81 8.72 -14.09
C ASP A 94 -2.62 8.22 -15.53
N ALA A 95 -2.58 6.90 -15.75
CA ALA A 95 -2.52 6.30 -17.09
C ALA A 95 -3.76 6.65 -17.92
N THR A 96 -4.95 6.63 -17.31
CA THR A 96 -6.20 7.00 -17.98
C THR A 96 -6.21 8.48 -18.36
N LEU A 97 -5.78 9.37 -17.47
CA LEU A 97 -5.66 10.81 -17.73
C LEU A 97 -4.70 11.09 -18.87
N ASP A 98 -3.57 10.36 -18.93
CA ASP A 98 -2.60 10.49 -20.02
C ASP A 98 -3.18 10.02 -21.36
N LEU A 99 -3.91 8.90 -21.39
CA LEU A 99 -4.59 8.46 -22.61
C LEU A 99 -5.60 9.49 -23.10
N LEU A 100 -6.41 10.07 -22.20
CA LEU A 100 -7.35 11.12 -22.56
C LEU A 100 -6.67 12.37 -23.08
N SER A 101 -5.51 12.75 -22.51
CA SER A 101 -4.73 13.89 -22.97
C SER A 101 -4.15 13.68 -24.38
N GLN A 102 -3.84 12.43 -24.75
CA GLN A 102 -3.31 12.05 -26.06
C GLN A 102 -4.40 11.65 -27.07
N ARG A 103 -5.67 11.74 -26.68
CA ARG A 103 -6.84 11.31 -27.47
C ARG A 103 -6.75 11.80 -28.94
N SER A 104 -6.49 13.09 -29.15
CA SER A 104 -6.45 13.68 -30.48
C SER A 104 -5.37 13.06 -31.39
N GLU A 105 -4.23 12.66 -30.83
CA GLU A 105 -3.18 11.97 -31.58
C GLU A 105 -3.52 10.51 -31.85
N LEU A 106 -4.11 9.83 -30.86
CA LEU A 106 -4.54 8.45 -30.97
C LEU A 106 -5.67 8.30 -31.99
N GLU A 107 -6.60 9.28 -32.07
CA GLU A 107 -7.64 9.35 -33.09
C GLU A 107 -7.05 9.47 -34.50
N LYS A 108 -6.06 10.36 -34.69
CA LYS A 108 -5.36 10.52 -35.98
C LYS A 108 -4.66 9.24 -36.45
N LYS A 109 -4.15 8.45 -35.48
CA LYS A 109 -3.46 7.17 -35.74
C LYS A 109 -4.45 5.98 -35.86
N GLY A 110 -5.75 6.19 -35.67
CA GLY A 110 -6.76 5.13 -35.70
C GLY A 110 -6.76 4.19 -34.50
N VAL A 111 -5.89 4.42 -33.52
CA VAL A 111 -5.73 3.57 -32.33
C VAL A 111 -6.81 3.81 -31.30
N TRP A 112 -7.35 5.03 -31.21
CA TRP A 112 -8.38 5.40 -30.24
C TRP A 112 -9.63 4.53 -30.35
N LYS A 113 -10.06 4.25 -31.58
CA LYS A 113 -11.25 3.43 -31.83
C LYS A 113 -11.08 2.00 -31.28
N THR A 114 -9.88 1.46 -31.40
CA THR A 114 -9.54 0.12 -30.86
C THR A 114 -9.57 0.13 -29.34
N ILE A 115 -8.93 1.11 -28.70
CA ILE A 115 -8.92 1.26 -27.24
C ILE A 115 -10.36 1.43 -26.71
N ASN A 116 -11.16 2.26 -27.35
CA ASN A 116 -12.53 2.53 -26.90
C ASN A 116 -13.50 1.35 -27.12
N SER A 117 -13.15 0.40 -28.00
CA SER A 117 -13.92 -0.83 -28.23
C SER A 117 -13.49 -2.00 -27.35
N MET A 118 -12.48 -1.84 -26.50
CA MET A 118 -12.07 -2.88 -25.55
C MET A 118 -13.11 -3.08 -24.46
N GLU A 119 -13.27 -4.33 -24.04
CA GLU A 119 -14.04 -4.64 -22.83
C GLU A 119 -13.34 -4.06 -21.59
N GLU A 120 -14.13 -3.70 -20.58
CA GLU A 120 -13.66 -3.03 -19.36
C GLU A 120 -12.51 -3.77 -18.69
N ASP A 121 -12.61 -5.10 -18.56
CA ASP A 121 -11.57 -5.93 -17.94
C ASP A 121 -10.25 -5.93 -18.75
N ALA A 122 -10.35 -5.97 -20.08
CA ALA A 122 -9.19 -5.94 -20.98
C ALA A 122 -8.52 -4.55 -20.96
N LEU A 123 -9.30 -3.49 -20.95
CA LEU A 123 -8.82 -2.12 -20.83
C LEU A 123 -8.13 -1.90 -19.48
N GLN A 124 -8.75 -2.37 -18.39
CA GLN A 124 -8.17 -2.27 -17.07
C GLN A 124 -6.84 -3.02 -16.98
N ALA A 125 -6.75 -4.26 -17.49
CA ALA A 125 -5.51 -5.02 -17.51
C ALA A 125 -4.40 -4.29 -18.25
N GLN A 126 -4.70 -3.66 -19.39
CA GLN A 126 -3.72 -2.84 -20.12
C GLN A 126 -3.30 -1.57 -19.37
N LEU A 127 -4.23 -0.90 -18.71
CA LEU A 127 -3.91 0.27 -17.89
C LEU A 127 -3.04 -0.10 -16.69
N GLU A 128 -3.28 -1.25 -16.07
CA GLU A 128 -2.45 -1.79 -14.99
C GLU A 128 -1.05 -2.16 -15.50
N GLU A 129 -0.93 -2.77 -16.68
CA GLU A 129 0.35 -3.07 -17.33
C GLU A 129 1.12 -1.78 -17.65
N PHE A 130 0.48 -0.79 -18.25
CA PHE A 130 1.05 0.54 -18.50
C PHE A 130 1.51 1.22 -17.20
N ALA A 131 0.73 1.11 -16.14
CA ALA A 131 1.07 1.65 -14.84
C ALA A 131 2.27 0.92 -14.21
N ALA A 132 2.38 -0.39 -14.40
CA ALA A 132 3.51 -1.20 -13.92
C ALA A 132 4.82 -0.89 -14.66
N GLU A 133 4.77 -0.69 -15.97
CA GLU A 133 5.93 -0.29 -16.80
C GLU A 133 6.47 1.09 -16.40
N ARG A 134 5.62 1.98 -15.93
CA ARG A 134 6.00 3.30 -15.39
C ARG A 134 6.59 3.21 -13.99
N LYS A 135 7.39 2.28 -13.62
CA LYS A 135 8.24 2.18 -12.39
C LYS A 135 7.93 3.13 -11.18
N GLY A 136 6.84 3.89 -11.25
CA GLY A 136 6.48 4.92 -10.28
C GLY A 136 5.84 4.38 -9.01
N SER A 137 5.00 3.34 -9.09
CA SER A 137 4.30 2.79 -7.93
C SER A 137 5.25 2.05 -6.99
N GLN A 138 6.24 1.32 -7.53
CA GLN A 138 7.22 0.60 -6.72
C GLN A 138 8.22 1.55 -6.04
N LEU A 139 8.60 2.61 -6.73
CA LEU A 139 9.41 3.70 -6.16
C LEU A 139 8.68 4.43 -5.02
N ASN A 140 7.38 4.63 -5.13
CA ASN A 140 6.59 5.29 -4.08
C ASN A 140 6.46 4.41 -2.83
N ILE A 141 6.28 3.10 -2.96
CA ILE A 141 6.22 2.18 -1.82
C ILE A 141 7.58 2.11 -1.12
N ASN A 142 8.66 2.01 -1.87
CA ASN A 142 10.01 2.02 -1.31
C ASN A 142 10.31 3.33 -0.59
N ARG A 143 9.95 4.49 -1.18
CA ARG A 143 10.08 5.81 -0.53
C ARG A 143 9.25 5.93 0.74
N ILE A 144 8.00 5.46 0.73
CA ILE A 144 7.16 5.46 1.93
C ILE A 144 7.75 4.54 2.99
N SER A 145 8.27 3.38 2.61
CA SER A 145 8.95 2.46 3.53
C SER A 145 10.24 3.07 4.11
N GLU A 146 11.04 3.76 3.29
CA GLU A 146 12.23 4.50 3.73
C GLU A 146 11.86 5.67 4.65
N MET A 147 10.83 6.45 4.32
CA MET A 147 10.34 7.56 5.15
C MET A 147 9.79 7.10 6.50
N LEU A 148 9.32 5.87 6.60
CA LEU A 148 8.80 5.30 7.84
C LEU A 148 9.87 4.62 8.69
N GLU A 149 11.15 4.60 8.23
CA GLU A 149 12.25 3.86 8.87
C GLU A 149 11.85 2.40 9.17
N VAL A 150 11.01 1.83 8.32
CA VAL A 150 10.60 0.44 8.43
C VAL A 150 11.79 -0.42 8.06
N ASP A 151 12.51 -0.87 9.07
CA ASP A 151 13.68 -1.71 8.92
C ASP A 151 13.37 -2.90 7.99
N SER A 152 14.13 -3.03 6.92
CA SER A 152 13.97 -4.07 5.89
C SER A 152 14.00 -5.51 6.46
N MET A 153 14.43 -5.68 7.69
CA MET A 153 14.33 -6.94 8.44
C MET A 153 12.87 -7.34 8.73
N ALA A 154 11.95 -6.40 8.98
CA ALA A 154 10.54 -6.69 9.19
C ALA A 154 9.86 -7.28 7.94
N VAL A 155 10.32 -6.89 6.74
CA VAL A 155 9.80 -7.39 5.46
C VAL A 155 10.27 -8.82 5.16
N LYS A 156 11.48 -9.20 5.56
CA LYS A 156 12.03 -10.56 5.39
C LYS A 156 11.47 -11.59 6.37
N ALA A 157 10.82 -11.15 7.45
CA ALA A 157 10.27 -12.02 8.48
C ALA A 157 8.89 -12.65 8.14
N LYS A 158 8.50 -12.67 6.91
CA LYS A 158 7.18 -13.10 6.41
C LYS A 158 6.91 -14.60 6.48
N ARG A 159 7.13 -15.40 7.52
CA ARG A 159 6.59 -16.80 7.51
C ARG A 159 6.66 -17.62 8.79
N SER A 160 6.66 -17.08 9.97
CA SER A 160 6.43 -17.90 11.18
C SER A 160 5.43 -17.20 12.10
N SER A 161 4.72 -17.95 12.97
CA SER A 161 3.65 -17.39 13.81
C SER A 161 4.08 -16.04 14.41
N GLY A 162 3.31 -14.97 14.15
CA GLY A 162 3.68 -13.60 14.56
C GLY A 162 3.96 -13.47 16.05
N PHE A 163 3.30 -14.29 16.88
CA PHE A 163 3.55 -14.38 18.31
C PHE A 163 4.97 -14.85 18.65
N GLN A 164 5.47 -15.92 18.02
CA GLN A 164 6.83 -16.44 18.28
C GLN A 164 7.89 -15.44 17.85
N LYS A 165 7.66 -14.72 16.75
CA LYS A 165 8.56 -13.67 16.27
C LYS A 165 8.61 -12.47 17.20
N SER A 166 7.45 -12.05 17.70
CA SER A 166 7.36 -10.93 18.64
C SER A 166 8.02 -11.28 19.96
N ARG A 167 7.84 -12.51 20.45
CA ARG A 167 8.52 -13.00 21.65
C ARG A 167 10.05 -13.07 21.46
N ALA A 168 10.50 -13.62 20.35
CA ALA A 168 11.92 -13.67 20.03
C ALA A 168 12.56 -12.27 19.88
N ALA A 169 11.83 -11.30 19.31
CA ALA A 169 12.30 -9.92 19.22
C ALA A 169 12.46 -9.27 20.59
N ILE A 170 11.53 -9.52 21.52
CA ILE A 170 11.62 -9.03 22.90
C ILE A 170 12.83 -9.65 23.62
N GLU A 171 13.01 -10.97 23.48
CA GLU A 171 14.13 -11.68 24.10
C GLU A 171 15.49 -11.20 23.56
N ALA A 172 15.59 -10.98 22.25
CA ALA A 172 16.79 -10.41 21.63
C ALA A 172 17.08 -8.98 22.09
N ALA A 173 16.06 -8.13 22.20
CA ALA A 173 16.21 -6.76 22.68
C ALA A 173 16.62 -6.70 24.17
N ARG A 174 16.21 -7.67 24.98
CA ARG A 174 16.63 -7.79 26.40
C ARG A 174 18.06 -8.26 26.55
N SER A 175 18.50 -9.23 25.73
CA SER A 175 19.89 -9.72 25.76
C SER A 175 20.90 -8.66 25.31
N GLY A 176 20.57 -7.81 24.35
CA GLY A 176 21.40 -6.70 23.88
C GLY A 176 21.53 -5.51 24.87
N LYS A 177 20.65 -5.43 25.89
CA LYS A 177 20.74 -4.42 26.97
C LYS A 177 21.53 -4.90 28.21
N SER A 178 21.98 -6.16 28.20
CA SER A 178 22.69 -6.77 29.32
C SER A 178 24.22 -6.64 29.21
N GLU A 179 24.74 -5.99 28.17
CA GLU A 179 26.14 -5.56 28.00
C GLU A 179 26.26 -4.05 28.25
#